data_166c2284029809459bdd6acf2018665f
#
_entry.id   166c2284029809459bdd6acf2018665f
#
_cell.length_a   1.000
_cell.length_b   1.000
_cell.length_c   1.000
_cell.angle_alpha   90.00
_cell.angle_beta   90.00
_cell.angle_gamma   90.00
#
_symmetry.space_group_name_H-M   'P 1'
#
loop_
_entity.id
_entity.type
_entity.pdbx_description
1 polymer ?
#
loop_
_entity_poly.entity_id
_entity_poly.type
_entity_poly.pdbx_seq_one_letter_code
_entity_poly.pdbx_strand_id
1 'polypeptide(L)'
;EEDGHKIIKLNIGNLAVFGFDAPDEIQQDMIRNLPNSAGYSDSKGIFAARKAVMHETQRQGIKGVTLDDIYLGNGASELISLATNALLDNGDELLLPAPDYPLWTAATSLSGGTPVHYICDEANGWMPSLDDIRAKVTPRTKGIVVINPNNPTGALYSKELLLGIIEIAREHGLVVFADEVYDKVLYDDVKHTPMATLSQDVLTITFNSLSKAYRSCGYRAGWMVITGDKKPAKDYIEGLNMLSNMRLCANVPGQWAVQTALGGYQSINDLVCEGGRLRVQRDLAWELINAIPGVSC
;
A
#
# COMPACT_ATOMS: atom_id res chain seq x y z
N GLU A 1 0.07 14.68 28.67
CA GLU A 1 0.69 15.97 28.31
C GLU A 1 0.18 17.08 29.24
N GLU A 2 -1.09 17.08 29.59
CA GLU A 2 -1.69 18.08 30.53
C GLU A 2 -1.08 18.01 31.93
N ASP A 3 -0.65 16.81 32.37
CA ASP A 3 0.00 16.58 33.66
C ASP A 3 1.56 16.77 33.61
N GLY A 4 2.08 17.34 32.51
CA GLY A 4 3.52 17.59 32.33
C GLY A 4 4.39 16.38 31.96
N HIS A 5 3.78 15.21 31.73
CA HIS A 5 4.52 14.04 31.27
C HIS A 5 4.89 14.16 29.77
N LYS A 6 6.15 13.88 29.46
CA LYS A 6 6.63 13.78 28.08
C LYS A 6 6.15 12.46 27.46
N ILE A 7 5.24 12.53 26.50
CA ILE A 7 4.74 11.37 25.77
C ILE A 7 5.50 11.23 24.45
N ILE A 8 6.07 10.05 24.21
CA ILE A 8 6.66 9.70 22.93
C ILE A 8 5.58 9.05 22.07
N LYS A 9 5.22 9.72 20.96
CA LYS A 9 4.18 9.24 20.04
C LYS A 9 4.79 8.28 19.04
N LEU A 10 4.41 6.99 19.10
CA LEU A 10 4.89 5.93 18.21
C LEU A 10 3.77 5.35 17.33
N ASN A 11 2.62 6.00 17.30
CA ASN A 11 1.40 5.53 16.64
C ASN A 11 1.35 5.78 15.12
N ILE A 12 2.28 6.57 14.57
CA ILE A 12 2.33 6.90 13.14
C ILE A 12 3.76 6.75 12.64
N GLY A 13 3.95 6.03 11.53
CA GLY A 13 5.23 5.91 10.83
C GLY A 13 5.60 7.20 10.11
N ASN A 14 5.94 8.25 10.87
CA ASN A 14 6.42 9.53 10.38
C ASN A 14 7.93 9.62 10.59
N LEU A 15 8.71 9.22 9.60
CA LEU A 15 10.15 9.11 9.70
C LEU A 15 10.88 10.46 9.82
N ALA A 16 10.32 11.52 9.23
CA ALA A 16 10.94 12.86 9.22
C ALA A 16 11.18 13.41 10.62
N VAL A 17 10.25 13.21 11.57
CA VAL A 17 10.39 13.70 12.96
C VAL A 17 11.53 13.01 13.74
N PHE A 18 12.04 11.89 13.21
CA PHE A 18 13.16 11.14 13.77
C PHE A 18 14.48 11.36 13.00
N GLY A 19 14.51 12.37 12.13
CA GLY A 19 15.73 12.72 11.37
C GLY A 19 16.01 11.75 10.21
N PHE A 20 14.97 11.24 9.57
CA PHE A 20 15.05 10.54 8.30
C PHE A 20 14.47 11.43 7.21
N ASP A 21 15.30 12.23 6.59
CA ASP A 21 14.86 13.16 5.56
C ASP A 21 14.50 12.46 4.25
N ALA A 22 13.66 13.11 3.47
CA ALA A 22 13.40 12.71 2.10
C ALA A 22 14.71 12.80 1.28
N PRO A 23 14.95 11.89 0.31
CA PRO A 23 16.13 11.98 -0.56
C PRO A 23 16.23 13.33 -1.27
N ASP A 24 17.43 13.91 -1.29
CA ASP A 24 17.67 15.25 -1.87
C ASP A 24 17.23 15.33 -3.32
N GLU A 25 17.47 14.30 -4.11
CA GLU A 25 17.11 14.25 -5.54
C GLU A 25 15.59 14.42 -5.73
N ILE A 26 14.80 13.82 -4.85
CA ILE A 26 13.34 13.93 -4.88
C ILE A 26 12.89 15.34 -4.52
N GLN A 27 13.52 15.94 -3.49
CA GLN A 27 13.24 17.31 -3.08
C GLN A 27 13.59 18.30 -4.20
N GLN A 28 14.78 18.16 -4.79
CA GLN A 28 15.23 19.03 -5.88
C GLN A 28 14.35 18.92 -7.12
N ASP A 29 13.88 17.74 -7.46
CA ASP A 29 12.98 17.55 -8.60
C ASP A 29 11.62 18.24 -8.38
N MET A 30 11.06 18.13 -7.18
CA MET A 30 9.86 18.88 -6.81
C MET A 30 10.05 20.40 -6.92
N ILE A 31 11.15 20.93 -6.38
CA ILE A 31 11.47 22.36 -6.41
C ILE A 31 11.59 22.85 -7.86
N ARG A 32 12.32 22.12 -8.72
CA ARG A 32 12.50 22.47 -10.12
C ARG A 32 11.20 22.47 -10.92
N ASN A 33 10.26 21.58 -10.57
CA ASN A 33 8.99 21.44 -11.25
C ASN A 33 7.84 22.24 -10.60
N LEU A 34 8.11 22.95 -9.51
CA LEU A 34 7.09 23.78 -8.84
C LEU A 34 6.43 24.81 -9.78
N PRO A 35 7.18 25.51 -10.67
CA PRO A 35 6.57 26.42 -11.66
C PRO A 35 5.61 25.72 -12.63
N ASN A 36 5.80 24.42 -12.88
CA ASN A 36 4.96 23.61 -13.78
C ASN A 36 3.76 22.98 -13.05
N SER A 37 3.59 23.28 -11.77
CA SER A 37 2.60 22.64 -10.92
C SER A 37 1.39 23.51 -10.57
N ALA A 38 1.28 24.71 -11.16
CA ALA A 38 0.23 25.67 -10.86
C ALA A 38 -1.14 25.27 -11.44
N GLY A 39 -1.18 24.50 -12.53
CA GLY A 39 -2.40 24.04 -13.18
C GLY A 39 -2.82 22.65 -12.77
N TYR A 40 -4.06 22.27 -13.10
CA TYR A 40 -4.50 20.89 -12.98
C TYR A 40 -3.74 19.98 -13.92
N SER A 41 -3.51 18.74 -13.50
CA SER A 41 -3.05 17.65 -14.34
C SER A 41 -4.21 16.79 -14.84
N ASP A 42 -3.89 15.77 -15.66
CA ASP A 42 -4.80 14.66 -15.93
C ASP A 42 -5.31 14.05 -14.60
N SER A 43 -6.56 13.63 -14.58
CA SER A 43 -7.20 13.08 -13.38
C SER A 43 -6.52 11.80 -12.87
N LYS A 44 -5.96 11.00 -13.78
CA LYS A 44 -5.17 9.82 -13.42
C LYS A 44 -3.72 10.17 -13.01
N GLY A 45 -3.27 11.39 -13.26
CA GLY A 45 -1.94 11.88 -12.91
C GLY A 45 -1.07 12.23 -14.11
N ILE A 46 0.01 13.00 -13.88
CA ILE A 46 0.93 13.42 -14.92
C ILE A 46 1.57 12.22 -15.65
N PHE A 47 1.78 12.38 -16.94
CA PHE A 47 2.34 11.34 -17.80
C PHE A 47 3.67 10.77 -17.27
N ALA A 48 4.58 11.65 -16.83
CA ALA A 48 5.90 11.26 -16.33
C ALA A 48 5.81 10.33 -15.11
N ALA A 49 4.92 10.64 -14.15
CA ALA A 49 4.71 9.81 -12.97
C ALA A 49 4.07 8.46 -13.32
N ARG A 50 3.01 8.45 -14.13
CA ARG A 50 2.38 7.19 -14.59
C ARG A 50 3.36 6.31 -15.36
N LYS A 51 4.17 6.90 -16.23
CA LYS A 51 5.22 6.17 -16.96
C LYS A 51 6.28 5.58 -16.04
N ALA A 52 6.68 6.30 -15.00
CA ALA A 52 7.62 5.79 -14.00
C ALA A 52 7.05 4.60 -13.24
N VAL A 53 5.78 4.68 -12.82
CA VAL A 53 5.06 3.57 -12.19
C VAL A 53 4.96 2.38 -13.13
N MET A 54 4.62 2.58 -14.40
CA MET A 54 4.56 1.51 -15.40
C MET A 54 5.90 0.79 -15.54
N HIS A 55 7.02 1.53 -15.61
CA HIS A 55 8.35 0.94 -15.70
C HIS A 55 8.73 0.17 -14.41
N GLU A 56 8.35 0.68 -13.23
CA GLU A 56 8.55 -0.04 -11.98
C GLU A 56 7.78 -1.36 -11.96
N THR A 57 6.52 -1.33 -12.37
CA THR A 57 5.66 -2.51 -12.52
C THR A 57 6.28 -3.55 -13.45
N GLN A 58 6.84 -3.10 -14.58
CA GLN A 58 7.56 -3.98 -15.52
C GLN A 58 8.82 -4.58 -14.90
N ARG A 59 9.59 -3.80 -14.13
CA ARG A 59 10.79 -4.30 -13.41
C ARG A 59 10.43 -5.37 -12.38
N GLN A 60 9.26 -5.27 -11.77
CA GLN A 60 8.72 -6.27 -10.84
C GLN A 60 8.22 -7.54 -11.56
N GLY A 61 8.24 -7.58 -12.90
CA GLY A 61 7.78 -8.72 -13.70
C GLY A 61 6.27 -8.79 -13.92
N ILE A 62 5.53 -7.74 -13.56
CA ILE A 62 4.09 -7.63 -13.77
C ILE A 62 3.83 -7.29 -15.23
N LYS A 63 2.95 -8.04 -15.90
CA LYS A 63 2.67 -7.93 -17.33
C LYS A 63 1.34 -7.26 -17.62
N GLY A 64 1.20 -6.72 -18.83
CA GLY A 64 -0.07 -6.23 -19.37
C GLY A 64 -0.55 -4.91 -18.78
N VAL A 65 0.31 -4.18 -18.06
CA VAL A 65 0.01 -2.85 -17.51
C VAL A 65 0.26 -1.77 -18.56
N THR A 66 -0.73 -0.92 -18.74
CA THR A 66 -0.67 0.28 -19.58
C THR A 66 -0.77 1.54 -18.72
N LEU A 67 -0.57 2.70 -19.33
CA LEU A 67 -0.74 3.97 -18.60
C LEU A 67 -2.17 4.17 -18.09
N ASP A 68 -3.16 3.60 -18.77
CA ASP A 68 -4.57 3.76 -18.41
C ASP A 68 -4.95 2.95 -17.15
N ASP A 69 -4.12 2.01 -16.75
CA ASP A 69 -4.29 1.18 -15.57
C ASP A 69 -3.73 1.83 -14.29
N ILE A 70 -3.13 3.01 -14.40
CA ILE A 70 -2.38 3.66 -13.32
C ILE A 70 -3.05 4.96 -12.91
N TYR A 71 -3.29 5.11 -11.60
CA TYR A 71 -3.89 6.29 -10.99
C TYR A 71 -2.96 6.84 -9.91
N LEU A 72 -2.64 8.12 -9.99
CA LEU A 72 -1.94 8.86 -8.94
C LEU A 72 -2.96 9.43 -7.95
N GLY A 73 -2.59 9.46 -6.67
CA GLY A 73 -3.45 9.98 -5.60
C GLY A 73 -2.68 10.77 -4.54
N ASN A 74 -3.42 11.47 -3.70
CA ASN A 74 -2.89 12.19 -2.54
C ASN A 74 -2.45 11.21 -1.44
N GLY A 75 -1.45 10.39 -1.76
CA GLY A 75 -1.03 9.19 -1.04
C GLY A 75 -1.93 7.99 -1.35
N ALA A 76 -1.51 6.80 -0.93
CA ALA A 76 -2.31 5.59 -1.06
C ALA A 76 -3.69 5.72 -0.37
N SER A 77 -3.77 6.52 0.70
CA SER A 77 -5.01 6.70 1.47
C SER A 77 -6.19 7.21 0.65
N GLU A 78 -5.98 8.18 -0.24
CA GLU A 78 -7.03 8.66 -1.13
C GLU A 78 -7.46 7.57 -2.11
N LEU A 79 -6.49 6.86 -2.69
CA LEU A 79 -6.77 5.79 -3.66
C LEU A 79 -7.53 4.62 -3.05
N ILE A 80 -7.22 4.27 -1.80
CA ILE A 80 -7.98 3.28 -1.02
C ILE A 80 -9.44 3.73 -0.88
N SER A 81 -9.67 5.00 -0.52
CA SER A 81 -11.03 5.55 -0.40
C SER A 81 -11.75 5.56 -1.74
N LEU A 82 -11.10 5.94 -2.84
CA LEU A 82 -11.70 5.89 -4.18
C LEU A 82 -12.05 4.45 -4.58
N ALA A 83 -11.14 3.50 -4.31
CA ALA A 83 -11.33 2.10 -4.67
C ALA A 83 -12.49 1.45 -3.90
N THR A 84 -12.62 1.73 -2.61
CA THR A 84 -13.73 1.22 -1.79
C THR A 84 -15.06 1.89 -2.14
N ASN A 85 -15.07 3.21 -2.37
CA ASN A 85 -16.27 3.93 -2.78
C ASN A 85 -16.82 3.50 -4.15
N ALA A 86 -15.94 3.12 -5.08
CA ALA A 86 -16.35 2.64 -6.39
C ALA A 86 -16.89 1.20 -6.37
N LEU A 87 -16.51 0.40 -5.37
CA LEU A 87 -16.82 -1.03 -5.30
C LEU A 87 -18.02 -1.35 -4.43
N LEU A 88 -18.17 -0.68 -3.28
CA LEU A 88 -19.04 -1.12 -2.20
C LEU A 88 -20.37 -0.37 -2.18
N ASP A 89 -21.43 -1.15 -2.06
CA ASP A 89 -22.78 -0.70 -1.73
C ASP A 89 -23.16 -1.10 -0.30
N ASN A 90 -24.28 -0.58 0.19
CA ASN A 90 -24.81 -0.95 1.51
C ASN A 90 -25.02 -2.46 1.64
N GLY A 91 -24.35 -3.07 2.61
CA GLY A 91 -24.43 -4.49 2.89
C GLY A 91 -23.40 -5.35 2.16
N ASP A 92 -22.60 -4.79 1.27
CA ASP A 92 -21.43 -5.46 0.72
C ASP A 92 -20.36 -5.66 1.79
N GLU A 93 -19.53 -6.67 1.63
CA GLU A 93 -18.49 -7.04 2.59
C GLU A 93 -17.10 -6.98 1.95
N LEU A 94 -16.11 -6.53 2.73
CA LEU A 94 -14.71 -6.57 2.37
C LEU A 94 -13.94 -7.34 3.43
N LEU A 95 -13.19 -8.37 3.01
CA LEU A 95 -12.33 -9.13 3.92
C LEU A 95 -11.05 -8.35 4.21
N LEU A 96 -10.74 -8.16 5.49
CA LEU A 96 -9.60 -7.39 5.99
C LEU A 96 -8.74 -8.23 6.94
N PRO A 97 -7.42 -8.04 7.02
CA PRO A 97 -6.61 -8.72 8.03
C PRO A 97 -6.94 -8.22 9.44
N ALA A 98 -6.74 -9.05 10.45
CA ALA A 98 -6.72 -8.63 11.85
C ALA A 98 -5.44 -9.16 12.52
N PRO A 99 -4.52 -8.24 12.92
CA PRO A 99 -4.63 -6.76 12.90
C PRO A 99 -4.45 -6.16 11.50
N ASP A 100 -5.02 -4.95 11.27
CA ASP A 100 -4.94 -4.22 10.01
C ASP A 100 -4.36 -2.79 10.18
N TYR A 101 -4.15 -2.15 9.05
CA TYR A 101 -4.02 -0.69 8.99
C TYR A 101 -5.43 -0.07 9.04
N PRO A 102 -5.77 0.67 10.12
CA PRO A 102 -7.15 1.08 10.43
C PRO A 102 -7.89 1.84 9.32
N LEU A 103 -7.15 2.41 8.36
CA LEU A 103 -7.74 3.08 7.21
C LEU A 103 -8.63 2.13 6.38
N TRP A 104 -8.24 0.86 6.21
CA TRP A 104 -9.02 -0.08 5.43
C TRP A 104 -10.39 -0.36 6.05
N THR A 105 -10.43 -0.58 7.37
CA THR A 105 -11.68 -0.71 8.12
C THR A 105 -12.53 0.56 8.02
N ALA A 106 -11.91 1.74 8.18
CA ALA A 106 -12.61 3.00 8.09
C ALA A 106 -13.15 3.28 6.68
N ALA A 107 -12.33 3.08 5.63
CA ALA A 107 -12.72 3.30 4.25
C ALA A 107 -13.88 2.36 3.83
N THR A 108 -13.82 1.08 4.23
CA THR A 108 -14.91 0.13 4.01
C THR A 108 -16.21 0.60 4.63
N SER A 109 -16.18 0.98 5.91
CA SER A 109 -17.37 1.46 6.63
C SER A 109 -17.93 2.76 6.05
N LEU A 110 -17.06 3.72 5.71
CA LEU A 110 -17.47 5.00 5.13
C LEU A 110 -18.04 4.85 3.71
N SER A 111 -17.66 3.79 3.00
CA SER A 111 -18.23 3.45 1.68
C SER A 111 -19.55 2.69 1.78
N GLY A 112 -20.11 2.47 2.98
CA GLY A 112 -21.35 1.73 3.21
C GLY A 112 -21.17 0.21 3.34
N GLY A 113 -19.96 -0.30 3.17
CA GLY A 113 -19.65 -1.72 3.30
C GLY A 113 -19.44 -2.15 4.75
N THR A 114 -19.41 -3.46 4.95
CA THR A 114 -19.12 -4.11 6.24
C THR A 114 -17.70 -4.69 6.22
N PRO A 115 -16.79 -4.23 7.11
CA PRO A 115 -15.48 -4.84 7.26
C PRO A 115 -15.61 -6.21 7.97
N VAL A 116 -15.11 -7.27 7.34
CA VAL A 116 -15.09 -8.62 7.89
C VAL A 116 -13.64 -9.04 8.08
N HIS A 117 -13.19 -9.15 9.32
CA HIS A 117 -11.79 -9.39 9.62
C HIS A 117 -11.44 -10.87 9.65
N TYR A 118 -10.44 -11.27 8.85
CA TYR A 118 -9.79 -12.57 8.94
C TYR A 118 -8.58 -12.53 9.87
N ILE A 119 -8.28 -13.65 10.53
CA ILE A 119 -7.25 -13.72 11.56
C ILE A 119 -5.87 -13.86 10.93
N CYS A 120 -4.93 -13.02 11.38
CA CYS A 120 -3.49 -13.21 11.25
C CYS A 120 -2.99 -13.73 12.60
N ASP A 121 -2.59 -15.00 12.66
CA ASP A 121 -2.31 -15.70 13.90
C ASP A 121 -0.93 -15.32 14.46
N GLU A 122 -0.90 -14.72 15.64
CA GLU A 122 0.33 -14.36 16.35
C GLU A 122 1.22 -15.58 16.62
N ALA A 123 0.63 -16.70 17.01
CA ALA A 123 1.36 -17.93 17.28
C ALA A 123 2.01 -18.53 16.02
N ASN A 124 1.53 -18.13 14.84
CA ASN A 124 2.06 -18.54 13.53
C ASN A 124 2.75 -17.34 12.81
N GLY A 125 3.42 -16.46 13.55
CA GLY A 125 4.18 -15.33 12.97
C GLY A 125 3.30 -14.31 12.24
N TRP A 126 2.07 -14.13 12.68
CA TRP A 126 1.08 -13.20 12.10
C TRP A 126 0.67 -13.55 10.66
N MET A 127 0.75 -14.83 10.28
CA MET A 127 0.32 -15.28 8.95
C MET A 127 -1.22 -15.38 8.90
N PRO A 128 -1.84 -14.93 7.79
CA PRO A 128 -3.26 -15.15 7.53
C PRO A 128 -3.63 -16.64 7.52
N SER A 129 -4.76 -16.96 8.11
CA SER A 129 -5.36 -18.31 8.03
C SER A 129 -6.23 -18.41 6.78
N LEU A 130 -5.84 -19.25 5.81
CA LEU A 130 -6.64 -19.51 4.60
C LEU A 130 -8.01 -20.13 4.92
N ASP A 131 -8.07 -20.98 5.95
CA ASP A 131 -9.32 -21.60 6.37
C ASP A 131 -10.28 -20.57 6.97
N ASP A 132 -9.77 -19.65 7.78
CA ASP A 132 -10.56 -18.56 8.34
C ASP A 132 -11.04 -17.59 7.25
N ILE A 133 -10.19 -17.27 6.26
CA ILE A 133 -10.59 -16.48 5.09
C ILE A 133 -11.76 -17.16 4.36
N ARG A 134 -11.64 -18.47 4.02
CA ARG A 134 -12.67 -19.23 3.34
C ARG A 134 -13.99 -19.26 4.13
N ALA A 135 -13.92 -19.46 5.43
CA ALA A 135 -15.09 -19.51 6.31
C ALA A 135 -15.86 -18.17 6.39
N LYS A 136 -15.18 -17.06 6.09
CA LYS A 136 -15.74 -15.70 6.16
C LYS A 136 -16.25 -15.17 4.82
N VAL A 137 -16.01 -15.86 3.71
CA VAL A 137 -16.59 -15.50 2.42
C VAL A 137 -18.10 -15.74 2.43
N THR A 138 -18.86 -14.73 2.03
CA THR A 138 -20.31 -14.80 1.83
C THR A 138 -20.67 -14.32 0.43
N PRO A 139 -21.93 -14.50 -0.03
CA PRO A 139 -22.38 -13.92 -1.30
C PRO A 139 -22.30 -12.39 -1.39
N ARG A 140 -22.10 -11.71 -0.26
CA ARG A 140 -21.94 -10.26 -0.20
C ARG A 140 -20.46 -9.80 -0.25
N THR A 141 -19.53 -10.73 -0.12
CA THR A 141 -18.10 -10.42 -0.17
C THR A 141 -17.70 -9.97 -1.57
N LYS A 142 -17.16 -8.77 -1.70
CA LYS A 142 -16.73 -8.18 -2.99
C LYS A 142 -15.21 -8.24 -3.20
N GLY A 143 -14.44 -8.27 -2.13
CA GLY A 143 -13.00 -8.28 -2.25
C GLY A 143 -12.30 -8.68 -0.96
N ILE A 144 -10.99 -8.81 -1.09
CA ILE A 144 -10.08 -9.11 0.01
C ILE A 144 -8.89 -8.16 -0.01
N VAL A 145 -8.55 -7.62 1.15
CA VAL A 145 -7.37 -6.77 1.35
C VAL A 145 -6.22 -7.61 1.87
N VAL A 146 -5.07 -7.47 1.23
CA VAL A 146 -3.80 -8.08 1.64
C VAL A 146 -2.80 -6.97 1.87
N ILE A 147 -2.34 -6.80 3.10
CA ILE A 147 -1.31 -5.82 3.46
C ILE A 147 0.02 -6.58 3.61
N ASN A 148 0.94 -6.40 2.66
CA ASN A 148 2.17 -7.19 2.62
C ASN A 148 3.38 -6.38 2.11
N PRO A 149 4.42 -6.14 2.94
CA PRO A 149 4.53 -6.49 4.37
C PRO A 149 3.43 -5.87 5.21
N ASN A 150 2.99 -6.62 6.25
CA ASN A 150 1.82 -6.23 7.04
C ASN A 150 2.12 -5.04 7.96
N ASN A 151 1.17 -4.12 8.02
CA ASN A 151 1.08 -3.09 9.04
C ASN A 151 -0.11 -3.44 9.94
N PRO A 152 0.07 -3.72 11.26
CA PRO A 152 1.21 -3.28 12.08
C PRO A 152 2.27 -4.34 12.39
N THR A 153 2.09 -5.62 12.01
CA THR A 153 2.89 -6.73 12.53
C THR A 153 4.30 -6.85 11.94
N GLY A 154 4.52 -6.27 10.75
CA GLY A 154 5.76 -6.44 9.99
C GLY A 154 5.90 -7.81 9.30
N ALA A 155 4.91 -8.68 9.39
CA ALA A 155 4.94 -9.99 8.74
C ALA A 155 5.05 -9.87 7.23
N LEU A 156 5.91 -10.69 6.64
CA LEU A 156 6.06 -10.84 5.19
C LEU A 156 5.48 -12.19 4.77
N TYR A 157 4.47 -12.18 3.93
CA TYR A 157 3.75 -13.39 3.55
C TYR A 157 4.51 -14.17 2.48
N SER A 158 4.53 -15.50 2.61
CA SER A 158 5.14 -16.39 1.62
C SER A 158 4.36 -16.40 0.31
N LYS A 159 5.06 -16.74 -0.76
CA LYS A 159 4.44 -16.87 -2.09
C LYS A 159 3.29 -17.91 -2.08
N GLU A 160 3.47 -19.00 -1.36
CA GLU A 160 2.49 -20.08 -1.25
C GLU A 160 1.21 -19.59 -0.57
N LEU A 161 1.34 -18.81 0.51
CA LEU A 161 0.22 -18.21 1.20
C LEU A 161 -0.53 -17.21 0.29
N LEU A 162 0.21 -16.35 -0.41
CA LEU A 162 -0.37 -15.39 -1.36
C LEU A 162 -1.10 -16.09 -2.51
N LEU A 163 -0.56 -17.21 -3.03
CA LEU A 163 -1.25 -18.05 -4.03
C LEU A 163 -2.54 -18.64 -3.47
N GLY A 164 -2.56 -19.08 -2.22
CA GLY A 164 -3.78 -19.56 -1.56
C GLY A 164 -4.86 -18.48 -1.48
N ILE A 165 -4.48 -17.23 -1.22
CA ILE A 165 -5.42 -16.10 -1.23
C ILE A 165 -5.94 -15.83 -2.65
N ILE A 166 -5.07 -15.88 -3.66
CA ILE A 166 -5.47 -15.74 -5.08
C ILE A 166 -6.47 -16.82 -5.49
N GLU A 167 -6.27 -18.08 -5.05
CA GLU A 167 -7.24 -19.16 -5.34
C GLU A 167 -8.60 -18.87 -4.72
N ILE A 168 -8.65 -18.42 -3.46
CA ILE A 168 -9.92 -18.05 -2.82
C ILE A 168 -10.59 -16.90 -3.59
N ALA A 169 -9.82 -15.89 -3.97
CA ALA A 169 -10.34 -14.76 -4.74
C ALA A 169 -10.90 -15.21 -6.11
N ARG A 170 -10.20 -16.14 -6.78
CA ARG A 170 -10.66 -16.72 -8.06
C ARG A 170 -11.94 -17.53 -7.91
N GLU A 171 -12.01 -18.40 -6.90
CA GLU A 171 -13.19 -19.25 -6.63
C GLU A 171 -14.46 -18.44 -6.40
N HIS A 172 -14.32 -17.27 -5.77
CA HIS A 172 -15.46 -16.44 -5.35
C HIS A 172 -15.61 -15.14 -6.14
N GLY A 173 -14.77 -14.92 -7.16
CA GLY A 173 -14.84 -13.71 -8.00
C GLY A 173 -14.52 -12.42 -7.25
N LEU A 174 -13.63 -12.47 -6.26
CA LEU A 174 -13.27 -11.33 -5.42
C LEU A 174 -12.21 -10.45 -6.07
N VAL A 175 -12.30 -9.13 -5.83
CA VAL A 175 -11.22 -8.20 -6.12
C VAL A 175 -10.14 -8.32 -5.04
N VAL A 176 -8.88 -8.41 -5.45
CA VAL A 176 -7.74 -8.38 -4.50
C VAL A 176 -7.19 -6.97 -4.41
N PHE A 177 -7.19 -6.40 -3.21
CA PHE A 177 -6.54 -5.14 -2.89
C PHE A 177 -5.20 -5.43 -2.21
N ALA A 178 -4.11 -5.19 -2.92
CA ALA A 178 -2.75 -5.41 -2.43
C ALA A 178 -2.13 -4.09 -1.95
N ASP A 179 -2.07 -3.91 -0.64
CA ASP A 179 -1.37 -2.78 -0.01
C ASP A 179 0.11 -3.15 0.15
N GLU A 180 0.93 -2.65 -0.76
CA GLU A 180 2.36 -2.96 -0.85
C GLU A 180 3.24 -1.75 -0.49
N VAL A 181 2.73 -0.84 0.34
CA VAL A 181 3.42 0.41 0.70
C VAL A 181 4.78 0.16 1.39
N TYR A 182 4.98 -1.01 1.99
CA TYR A 182 6.21 -1.41 2.65
C TYR A 182 7.09 -2.37 1.83
N ASP A 183 6.81 -2.58 0.54
CA ASP A 183 7.49 -3.52 -0.36
C ASP A 183 9.03 -3.44 -0.39
N LYS A 184 9.58 -2.26 -0.09
CA LYS A 184 11.03 -1.98 -0.07
C LYS A 184 11.61 -1.84 1.35
N VAL A 185 10.78 -1.89 2.39
CA VAL A 185 11.25 -1.83 3.80
C VAL A 185 11.42 -3.27 4.29
N LEU A 186 12.47 -3.91 3.80
CA LEU A 186 12.76 -5.31 4.01
C LEU A 186 14.10 -5.48 4.71
N TYR A 187 14.18 -6.42 5.65
CA TYR A 187 15.37 -6.75 6.42
C TYR A 187 15.79 -8.19 6.14
N ASP A 188 17.01 -8.55 6.52
CA ASP A 188 17.48 -9.94 6.56
C ASP A 188 17.45 -10.65 5.20
N ASP A 189 17.72 -9.91 4.11
CA ASP A 189 17.79 -10.40 2.72
C ASP A 189 16.52 -11.09 2.20
N VAL A 190 15.38 -10.91 2.88
CA VAL A 190 14.08 -11.41 2.40
C VAL A 190 13.62 -10.63 1.17
N LYS A 191 12.77 -11.26 0.37
CA LYS A 191 12.25 -10.66 -0.87
C LYS A 191 10.73 -10.57 -0.83
N HIS A 192 10.21 -9.41 -1.18
CA HIS A 192 8.79 -9.21 -1.41
C HIS A 192 8.36 -9.92 -2.70
N THR A 193 7.19 -10.54 -2.66
CA THR A 193 6.51 -11.09 -3.84
C THR A 193 5.34 -10.18 -4.19
N PRO A 194 5.39 -9.40 -5.28
CA PRO A 194 4.28 -8.56 -5.67
C PRO A 194 3.04 -9.40 -6.02
N MET A 195 1.91 -9.09 -5.42
CA MET A 195 0.66 -9.86 -5.58
C MET A 195 0.23 -9.98 -7.04
N ALA A 196 0.38 -8.91 -7.81
CA ALA A 196 0.04 -8.85 -9.22
C ALA A 196 0.88 -9.77 -10.14
N THR A 197 1.98 -10.36 -9.64
CA THR A 197 2.77 -11.35 -10.40
C THR A 197 2.17 -12.75 -10.33
N LEU A 198 1.25 -13.00 -9.39
CA LEU A 198 0.77 -14.34 -9.06
C LEU A 198 -0.45 -14.77 -9.87
N SER A 199 -1.13 -13.81 -10.51
CA SER A 199 -2.31 -14.09 -11.33
C SER A 199 -2.44 -13.08 -12.47
N GLN A 200 -3.00 -13.55 -13.60
CA GLN A 200 -3.35 -12.71 -14.75
C GLN A 200 -4.87 -12.64 -14.97
N ASP A 201 -5.63 -13.43 -14.24
CA ASP A 201 -7.09 -13.56 -14.36
C ASP A 201 -7.83 -12.93 -13.17
N VAL A 202 -7.26 -12.93 -11.96
CA VAL A 202 -7.87 -12.29 -10.79
C VAL A 202 -7.61 -10.78 -10.83
N LEU A 203 -8.69 -9.98 -10.76
CA LEU A 203 -8.57 -8.53 -10.69
C LEU A 203 -7.82 -8.14 -9.42
N THR A 204 -6.67 -7.53 -9.59
CA THR A 204 -5.80 -7.09 -8.48
C THR A 204 -5.52 -5.60 -8.60
N ILE A 205 -5.71 -4.86 -7.52
CA ILE A 205 -5.37 -3.44 -7.42
C ILE A 205 -4.27 -3.30 -6.40
N THR A 206 -3.09 -2.94 -6.87
CA THR A 206 -1.89 -2.75 -6.03
C THR A 206 -1.74 -1.29 -5.66
N PHE A 207 -1.57 -1.01 -4.36
CA PHE A 207 -1.34 0.34 -3.82
C PHE A 207 0.09 0.49 -3.34
N ASN A 208 0.70 1.62 -3.65
CA ASN A 208 2.01 1.99 -3.15
C ASN A 208 2.16 3.52 -3.05
N SER A 209 3.24 4.01 -2.43
CA SER A 209 3.44 5.45 -2.24
C SER A 209 4.89 5.83 -1.96
N LEU A 210 5.16 7.13 -2.00
CA LEU A 210 6.44 7.69 -1.55
C LEU A 210 6.56 7.79 -0.01
N SER A 211 5.51 7.45 0.73
CA SER A 211 5.42 7.75 2.16
C SER A 211 6.43 7.01 3.02
N LYS A 212 6.76 5.76 2.69
CA LYS A 212 7.54 4.86 3.54
C LYS A 212 8.97 4.66 3.02
N ALA A 213 9.14 3.92 1.95
CA ALA A 213 10.46 3.64 1.38
C ALA A 213 11.24 4.92 1.02
N TYR A 214 10.53 5.97 0.60
CA TYR A 214 11.15 7.25 0.21
C TYR A 214 11.06 8.33 1.29
N ARG A 215 10.57 8.02 2.49
CA ARG A 215 10.48 8.92 3.66
C ARG A 215 9.79 10.25 3.39
N SER A 216 8.89 10.30 2.41
CA SER A 216 8.25 11.51 1.89
C SER A 216 6.75 11.52 2.15
N CYS A 217 6.31 11.09 3.34
CA CYS A 217 4.88 10.95 3.66
C CYS A 217 4.10 12.26 3.58
N GLY A 218 4.76 13.41 3.82
CA GLY A 218 4.19 14.75 3.71
C GLY A 218 3.98 15.23 2.27
N TYR A 219 4.64 14.63 1.28
CA TYR A 219 4.46 14.99 -0.13
C TYR A 219 3.15 14.50 -0.73
N ARG A 220 2.48 13.59 -0.02
CA ARG A 220 1.18 13.07 -0.41
C ARG A 220 1.13 12.55 -1.85
N ALA A 221 2.10 11.72 -2.22
CA ALA A 221 2.14 11.05 -3.52
C ALA A 221 2.06 9.53 -3.36
N GLY A 222 1.07 8.93 -4.00
CA GLY A 222 0.86 7.50 -4.07
C GLY A 222 0.25 7.12 -5.41
N TRP A 223 0.20 5.84 -5.69
CA TRP A 223 -0.38 5.29 -6.91
C TRP A 223 -1.10 3.98 -6.64
N MET A 224 -2.07 3.67 -7.51
CA MET A 224 -2.62 2.33 -7.64
C MET A 224 -2.46 1.85 -9.08
N VAL A 225 -2.32 0.53 -9.23
CA VAL A 225 -2.16 -0.15 -10.51
C VAL A 225 -3.20 -1.27 -10.61
N ILE A 226 -3.98 -1.27 -11.69
CA ILE A 226 -5.00 -2.29 -11.95
C ILE A 226 -4.42 -3.37 -12.86
N THR A 227 -4.50 -4.64 -12.42
CA THR A 227 -4.02 -5.82 -13.14
C THR A 227 -5.05 -6.94 -13.14
N GLY A 228 -4.80 -8.01 -13.89
CA GLY A 228 -5.74 -9.13 -14.01
C GLY A 228 -6.76 -8.94 -15.15
N ASP A 229 -7.83 -9.74 -15.14
CA ASP A 229 -8.89 -9.60 -16.14
C ASP A 229 -9.84 -8.43 -15.80
N LYS A 230 -9.78 -7.40 -16.62
CA LYS A 230 -10.56 -6.16 -16.46
C LYS A 230 -11.94 -6.24 -17.12
N LYS A 231 -12.20 -7.26 -17.94
CA LYS A 231 -13.46 -7.34 -18.70
C LYS A 231 -14.70 -7.39 -17.82
N PRO A 232 -14.75 -8.23 -16.75
CA PRO A 232 -15.90 -8.26 -15.87
C PRO A 232 -16.00 -7.03 -14.95
N ALA A 233 -14.93 -6.25 -14.82
CA ALA A 233 -14.84 -5.11 -13.91
C ALA A 233 -14.95 -3.74 -14.61
N LYS A 234 -15.51 -3.68 -15.82
CA LYS A 234 -15.60 -2.43 -16.58
C LYS A 234 -16.33 -1.33 -15.84
N ASP A 235 -17.47 -1.65 -15.25
CA ASP A 235 -18.29 -0.66 -14.54
C ASP A 235 -17.58 -0.16 -13.28
N TYR A 236 -16.86 -1.03 -12.58
CA TYR A 236 -16.01 -0.66 -11.45
C TYR A 236 -14.89 0.29 -11.88
N ILE A 237 -14.18 -0.02 -12.96
CA ILE A 237 -13.12 0.84 -13.51
C ILE A 237 -13.68 2.19 -13.98
N GLU A 238 -14.88 2.21 -14.56
CA GLU A 238 -15.56 3.46 -14.91
C GLU A 238 -15.92 4.26 -13.66
N GLY A 239 -16.38 3.63 -12.60
CA GLY A 239 -16.58 4.27 -11.29
C GLY A 239 -15.31 4.93 -10.77
N LEU A 240 -14.16 4.25 -10.87
CA LEU A 240 -12.84 4.82 -10.51
C LEU A 240 -12.48 6.04 -11.38
N ASN A 241 -12.75 5.98 -12.68
CA ASN A 241 -12.56 7.10 -13.59
C ASN A 241 -13.42 8.30 -13.19
N MET A 242 -14.71 8.07 -12.90
CA MET A 242 -15.64 9.12 -12.49
C MET A 242 -15.19 9.80 -11.19
N LEU A 243 -14.85 9.02 -10.16
CA LEU A 243 -14.37 9.54 -8.89
C LEU A 243 -13.05 10.32 -9.04
N SER A 244 -12.13 9.82 -9.87
CA SER A 244 -10.88 10.52 -10.18
C SER A 244 -11.14 11.83 -10.90
N ASN A 245 -12.09 11.87 -11.83
CA ASN A 245 -12.50 13.07 -12.56
C ASN A 245 -13.19 14.10 -11.64
N MET A 246 -14.07 13.64 -10.73
CA MET A 246 -14.71 14.50 -9.73
C MET A 246 -13.69 15.22 -8.83
N ARG A 247 -12.63 14.51 -8.43
CA ARG A 247 -11.54 15.06 -7.63
C ARG A 247 -10.67 16.05 -8.41
N LEU A 248 -10.72 16.08 -9.73
CA LEU A 248 -9.88 16.78 -10.70
C LEU A 248 -8.50 16.09 -10.86
N CYS A 249 -7.57 16.28 -9.93
CA CYS A 249 -6.28 15.60 -9.94
C CYS A 249 -5.68 15.48 -8.52
N ALA A 250 -4.68 14.61 -8.36
CA ALA A 250 -3.84 14.61 -7.17
C ALA A 250 -2.94 15.87 -7.14
N ASN A 251 -2.35 16.18 -5.99
CA ASN A 251 -1.45 17.32 -5.88
C ASN A 251 -0.28 17.21 -6.87
N VAL A 252 -0.18 18.17 -7.76
CA VAL A 252 0.77 18.12 -8.89
C VAL A 252 2.23 18.19 -8.41
N PRO A 253 2.62 19.02 -7.43
CA PRO A 253 3.98 19.02 -6.91
C PRO A 253 4.47 17.64 -6.47
N GLY A 254 3.66 16.90 -5.71
CA GLY A 254 4.01 15.56 -5.24
C GLY A 254 4.14 14.52 -6.35
N GLN A 255 3.41 14.68 -7.44
CA GLN A 255 3.49 13.77 -8.58
C GLN A 255 4.84 13.83 -9.30
N TRP A 256 5.48 14.99 -9.38
CA TRP A 256 6.81 15.15 -9.98
C TRP A 256 7.88 14.33 -9.25
N ALA A 257 7.77 14.18 -7.94
CA ALA A 257 8.66 13.37 -7.13
C ALA A 257 8.67 11.87 -7.51
N VAL A 258 7.59 11.35 -8.10
CA VAL A 258 7.41 9.91 -8.37
C VAL A 258 8.43 9.40 -9.37
N GLN A 259 8.70 10.16 -10.44
CA GLN A 259 9.65 9.74 -11.47
C GLN A 259 11.06 9.59 -10.90
N THR A 260 11.53 10.58 -10.17
CA THR A 260 12.88 10.57 -9.56
C THR A 260 12.98 9.51 -8.47
N ALA A 261 11.93 9.34 -7.67
CA ALA A 261 11.89 8.30 -6.64
C ALA A 261 12.02 6.88 -7.22
N LEU A 262 11.22 6.56 -8.24
CA LEU A 262 11.21 5.22 -8.83
C LEU A 262 12.39 4.96 -9.77
N GLY A 263 12.86 5.99 -10.47
CA GLY A 263 13.96 5.88 -11.43
C GLY A 263 15.35 6.12 -10.83
N GLY A 264 15.42 6.73 -9.66
CA GLY A 264 16.67 7.14 -9.02
C GLY A 264 17.27 6.09 -8.07
N TYR A 265 18.22 6.55 -7.28
CA TYR A 265 18.88 5.72 -6.28
C TYR A 265 17.90 5.31 -5.17
N GLN A 266 17.91 4.01 -4.82
CA GLN A 266 17.02 3.46 -3.81
C GLN A 266 17.68 3.51 -2.43
N SER A 267 17.78 4.72 -1.86
CA SER A 267 18.46 4.99 -0.58
C SER A 267 17.83 4.29 0.64
N ILE A 268 16.66 3.70 0.50
CA ILE A 268 16.10 2.83 1.54
C ILE A 268 17.01 1.62 1.80
N ASN A 269 17.69 1.13 0.77
CA ASN A 269 18.60 -0.02 0.90
C ASN A 269 19.73 0.27 1.89
N ASP A 270 20.25 1.50 1.93
CA ASP A 270 21.29 1.89 2.87
C ASP A 270 20.82 1.90 4.34
N LEU A 271 19.51 2.01 4.54
CA LEU A 271 18.91 2.07 5.87
C LEU A 271 18.53 0.68 6.41
N VAL A 272 18.18 -0.25 5.51
CA VAL A 272 17.70 -1.59 5.89
C VAL A 272 18.77 -2.68 5.79
N CYS A 273 19.91 -2.40 5.13
CA CYS A 273 21.05 -3.33 5.04
C CYS A 273 21.76 -3.52 6.39
N GLU A 274 22.69 -4.45 6.46
CA GLU A 274 23.54 -4.66 7.63
C GLU A 274 24.29 -3.35 7.98
N GLY A 275 24.21 -2.94 9.25
CA GLY A 275 24.76 -1.67 9.72
C GLY A 275 23.92 -0.43 9.36
N GLY A 276 22.88 -0.56 8.55
CA GLY A 276 21.97 0.52 8.22
C GLY A 276 21.15 0.97 9.43
N ARG A 277 20.87 2.27 9.52
CA ARG A 277 20.26 2.88 10.71
C ARG A 277 18.93 2.24 11.10
N LEU A 278 18.04 1.94 10.16
CA LEU A 278 16.76 1.30 10.48
C LEU A 278 16.94 -0.13 10.98
N ARG A 279 17.88 -0.88 10.38
CA ARG A 279 18.17 -2.24 10.82
C ARG A 279 18.75 -2.26 12.24
N VAL A 280 19.76 -1.42 12.51
CA VAL A 280 20.36 -1.30 13.86
C VAL A 280 19.31 -0.94 14.91
N GLN A 281 18.42 -0.01 14.59
CA GLN A 281 17.34 0.39 15.51
C GLN A 281 16.31 -0.72 15.71
N ARG A 282 15.94 -1.47 14.68
CA ARG A 282 15.06 -2.64 14.78
C ARG A 282 15.68 -3.69 15.70
N ASP A 283 16.91 -4.08 15.45
CA ASP A 283 17.61 -5.13 16.17
C ASP A 283 17.73 -4.78 17.66
N LEU A 284 18.13 -3.53 17.96
CA LEU A 284 18.21 -3.02 19.32
C LEU A 284 16.83 -2.99 20.00
N ALA A 285 15.79 -2.51 19.30
CA ALA A 285 14.44 -2.47 19.85
C ALA A 285 13.94 -3.88 20.15
N TRP A 286 14.16 -4.83 19.23
CA TRP A 286 13.78 -6.24 19.40
C TRP A 286 14.47 -6.86 20.61
N GLU A 287 15.78 -6.65 20.78
CA GLU A 287 16.55 -7.13 21.91
C GLU A 287 16.03 -6.56 23.24
N LEU A 288 15.88 -5.23 23.32
CA LEU A 288 15.48 -4.54 24.56
C LEU A 288 14.03 -4.87 24.96
N ILE A 289 13.11 -4.95 24.00
CA ILE A 289 11.69 -5.24 24.29
C ILE A 289 11.53 -6.69 24.79
N ASN A 290 12.18 -7.66 24.12
CA ASN A 290 12.12 -9.06 24.54
C ASN A 290 12.86 -9.33 25.85
N ALA A 291 13.71 -8.44 26.34
CA ALA A 291 14.33 -8.53 27.66
C ALA A 291 13.37 -8.14 28.80
N ILE A 292 12.21 -7.53 28.51
CA ILE A 292 11.22 -7.14 29.52
C ILE A 292 10.36 -8.35 29.88
N PRO A 293 10.31 -8.76 31.17
CA PRO A 293 9.50 -9.91 31.58
C PRO A 293 8.01 -9.75 31.19
N GLY A 294 7.47 -10.72 30.47
CA GLY A 294 6.07 -10.75 30.05
C GLY A 294 5.77 -9.91 28.80
N VAL A 295 6.79 -9.42 28.11
CA VAL A 295 6.66 -8.70 26.83
C VAL A 295 7.39 -9.49 25.75
N SER A 296 6.78 -9.56 24.56
CA SER A 296 7.38 -10.15 23.34
C SER A 296 7.09 -9.26 22.13
N CYS A 297 7.97 -9.27 21.14
CA CYS A 297 7.78 -8.59 19.85
C CYS A 297 8.42 -9.38 18.72
#